data_61f904ed2a8c545951ba4f804654290f
#
_entry.id   61f904ed2a8c545951ba4f804654290f
#
_cell.length_a   1.000
_cell.length_b   1.000
_cell.length_c   1.000
_cell.angle_alpha   90.00
_cell.angle_beta   90.00
_cell.angle_gamma   90.00
#
_symmetry.space_group_name_H-M   'P 1'
#
loop_
_entity.id
_entity.type
_entity.pdbx_description
1 polymer ?
#
loop_
_entity_poly.entity_id
_entity_poly.type
_entity_poly.pdbx_seq_one_letter_code
_entity_poly.pdbx_strand_id
1 'polypeptide(L)'
;VFIGTPKGKNAFYDLWEGAETEESWMRLKVKASESGILDAEELADAKRSMTDDQYSQEYECSFEAAVVGAVYSKEMAMVRDADQISRVPYDPSLPVHTAWDLGVGDATAIIWWQQIGREVRVIDCYEATGEGLPHYASVIKAKPYNYGTHFAPHDIAVREFGSGKSRIDVAREWGIDFVMAPKQSLEDGIHAVRMLLPRCWFDAKKCETLTEALHHYRWDMDNKSGELKPRPVHDWSSHFADAARYMALSMQEVASSRPAFRATRTDFGSRRAGY
;
A
#
# COMPACT_ATOMS: atom_id res chain seq x y z
N VAL A 1 -6.16 -31.24 -10.53
CA VAL A 1 -4.94 -30.72 -11.15
C VAL A 1 -5.16 -29.25 -11.48
N PHE A 2 -4.26 -28.39 -11.02
CA PHE A 2 -4.23 -26.96 -11.36
C PHE A 2 -3.02 -26.74 -12.26
N ILE A 3 -3.23 -26.07 -13.40
CA ILE A 3 -2.17 -25.77 -14.37
C ILE A 3 -2.35 -24.30 -14.78
N GLY A 4 -1.27 -23.54 -14.80
CA GLY A 4 -1.30 -22.15 -15.24
C GLY A 4 0.06 -21.47 -15.16
N THR A 5 0.14 -20.29 -15.76
CA THR A 5 1.27 -19.38 -15.60
C THR A 5 1.02 -18.51 -14.36
N PRO A 6 2.04 -18.22 -13.53
CA PRO A 6 1.92 -17.28 -12.43
C PRO A 6 1.38 -15.92 -12.87
N LYS A 7 0.51 -15.33 -12.08
CA LYS A 7 0.02 -13.94 -12.26
C LYS A 7 0.05 -13.19 -10.93
N GLY A 8 1.27 -13.04 -10.39
CA GLY A 8 1.47 -12.48 -9.08
C GLY A 8 1.02 -13.45 -7.96
N LYS A 9 1.04 -12.96 -6.72
CA LYS A 9 0.64 -13.71 -5.53
C LYS A 9 -0.89 -13.66 -5.36
N ASN A 10 -1.58 -14.49 -6.10
CA ASN A 10 -3.03 -14.64 -6.09
C ASN A 10 -3.43 -16.02 -5.54
N ALA A 11 -4.71 -16.39 -5.60
CA ALA A 11 -5.21 -17.69 -5.14
C ALA A 11 -4.46 -18.91 -5.73
N PHE A 12 -3.85 -18.79 -6.94
CA PHE A 12 -3.00 -19.84 -7.50
C PHE A 12 -1.64 -19.91 -6.78
N TYR A 13 -1.11 -18.77 -6.37
CA TYR A 13 0.08 -18.71 -5.52
C TYR A 13 -0.19 -19.31 -4.14
N ASP A 14 -1.34 -18.99 -3.53
CA ASP A 14 -1.73 -19.57 -2.22
C ASP A 14 -1.84 -21.10 -2.28
N LEU A 15 -2.41 -21.61 -3.37
CA LEU A 15 -2.44 -23.06 -3.62
C LEU A 15 -1.03 -23.64 -3.82
N TRP A 16 -0.14 -22.90 -4.49
CA TRP A 16 1.23 -23.33 -4.70
C TRP A 16 2.00 -23.39 -3.38
N GLU A 17 1.91 -22.36 -2.54
CA GLU A 17 2.57 -22.34 -1.23
C GLU A 17 1.95 -23.36 -0.27
N GLY A 18 0.62 -23.45 -0.20
CA GLY A 18 -0.08 -24.42 0.62
C GLY A 18 0.27 -25.87 0.28
N ALA A 19 0.51 -26.16 -1.00
CA ALA A 19 0.93 -27.49 -1.46
C ALA A 19 2.33 -27.91 -1.00
N GLU A 20 3.15 -26.99 -0.43
CA GLU A 20 4.47 -27.35 0.13
C GLU A 20 4.35 -28.20 1.39
N THR A 21 3.33 -27.95 2.18
CA THR A 21 3.12 -28.60 3.48
C THR A 21 2.18 -29.81 3.41
N GLU A 22 1.57 -30.06 2.25
CA GLU A 22 0.57 -31.12 2.04
C GLU A 22 1.17 -32.32 1.30
N GLU A 23 1.41 -33.43 1.98
CA GLU A 23 2.00 -34.65 1.41
C GLU A 23 1.22 -35.23 0.22
N SER A 24 -0.09 -34.98 0.13
CA SER A 24 -0.96 -35.44 -0.95
C SER A 24 -0.85 -34.62 -2.24
N TRP A 25 -0.11 -33.49 -2.22
CA TRP A 25 0.05 -32.60 -3.34
C TRP A 25 1.46 -32.68 -3.94
N MET A 26 1.53 -32.63 -5.26
CA MET A 26 2.78 -32.50 -5.99
C MET A 26 2.84 -31.11 -6.63
N ARG A 27 3.93 -30.38 -6.41
CA ARG A 27 4.23 -29.13 -7.09
C ARG A 27 5.24 -29.39 -8.21
N LEU A 28 4.94 -28.87 -9.41
CA LEU A 28 5.87 -28.91 -10.52
C LEU A 28 5.96 -27.52 -11.15
N LYS A 29 7.16 -26.94 -11.17
CA LYS A 29 7.48 -25.69 -11.83
C LYS A 29 8.42 -25.99 -12.99
N VAL A 30 7.98 -25.68 -14.22
CA VAL A 30 8.75 -25.91 -15.43
C VAL A 30 9.06 -24.57 -16.07
N LYS A 31 10.29 -24.08 -15.91
CA LYS A 31 10.75 -22.86 -16.55
C LYS A 31 11.16 -23.16 -17.99
N ALA A 32 10.90 -22.24 -18.89
CA ALA A 32 11.26 -22.39 -20.29
C ALA A 32 12.78 -22.51 -20.47
N SER A 33 13.58 -21.73 -19.72
CA SER A 33 15.04 -21.78 -19.73
C SER A 33 15.63 -23.14 -19.29
N GLU A 34 14.89 -23.93 -18.49
CA GLU A 34 15.34 -25.20 -17.91
C GLU A 34 14.70 -26.40 -18.63
N SER A 35 13.60 -26.20 -19.35
CA SER A 35 12.79 -27.28 -19.93
C SER A 35 13.42 -27.95 -21.15
N GLY A 36 14.26 -27.23 -21.89
CA GLY A 36 14.81 -27.66 -23.17
C GLY A 36 13.77 -27.81 -24.30
N ILE A 37 12.53 -27.31 -24.10
CA ILE A 37 11.46 -27.35 -25.10
C ILE A 37 11.67 -26.28 -26.16
N LEU A 38 12.09 -25.06 -25.72
CA LEU A 38 12.44 -23.95 -26.60
C LEU A 38 13.95 -23.83 -26.70
N ASP A 39 14.47 -23.50 -27.88
CA ASP A 39 15.89 -23.28 -28.05
C ASP A 39 16.31 -21.86 -27.57
N ALA A 40 17.60 -21.59 -27.55
CA ALA A 40 18.15 -20.33 -27.06
C ALA A 40 17.76 -19.14 -27.94
N GLU A 41 17.56 -19.36 -29.27
CA GLU A 41 17.17 -18.31 -30.23
C GLU A 41 15.70 -17.93 -30.00
N GLU A 42 14.82 -18.91 -29.84
CA GLU A 42 13.40 -18.71 -29.55
C GLU A 42 13.20 -17.96 -28.20
N LEU A 43 13.98 -18.33 -27.16
CA LEU A 43 13.95 -17.63 -25.87
C LEU A 43 14.46 -16.18 -26.00
N ALA A 44 15.51 -15.95 -26.79
CA ALA A 44 16.02 -14.61 -27.04
C ALA A 44 15.03 -13.74 -27.82
N ASP A 45 14.32 -14.32 -28.77
CA ASP A 45 13.26 -13.63 -29.52
C ASP A 45 12.07 -13.28 -28.66
N ALA A 46 11.63 -14.20 -27.82
CA ALA A 46 10.59 -13.94 -26.85
C ALA A 46 10.99 -12.79 -25.90
N LYS A 47 12.22 -12.81 -25.40
CA LYS A 47 12.75 -11.76 -24.51
C LYS A 47 12.84 -10.38 -25.18
N ARG A 48 13.07 -10.32 -26.49
CA ARG A 48 13.08 -9.07 -27.27
C ARG A 48 11.67 -8.52 -27.52
N SER A 49 10.67 -9.38 -27.56
CA SER A 49 9.29 -9.03 -27.90
C SER A 49 8.43 -8.58 -26.71
N MET A 50 8.94 -8.68 -25.49
CA MET A 50 8.20 -8.37 -24.25
C MET A 50 9.10 -7.71 -23.21
N THR A 51 8.52 -7.22 -22.09
CA THR A 51 9.29 -6.68 -20.98
C THR A 51 9.96 -7.81 -20.19
N ASP A 52 11.03 -7.49 -19.44
CA ASP A 52 11.71 -8.46 -18.57
C ASP A 52 10.74 -9.09 -17.55
N ASP A 53 9.79 -8.32 -17.02
CA ASP A 53 8.76 -8.81 -16.11
C ASP A 53 7.81 -9.79 -16.79
N GLN A 54 7.34 -9.46 -18.01
CA GLN A 54 6.51 -10.37 -18.81
C GLN A 54 7.25 -11.67 -19.13
N TYR A 55 8.52 -11.57 -19.51
CA TYR A 55 9.35 -12.76 -19.77
C TYR A 55 9.52 -13.60 -18.51
N SER A 56 9.83 -12.98 -17.38
CA SER A 56 10.00 -13.67 -16.09
C SER A 56 8.70 -14.36 -15.66
N GLN A 57 7.54 -13.74 -15.90
CA GLN A 57 6.24 -14.31 -15.59
C GLN A 57 5.92 -15.50 -16.50
N GLU A 58 5.96 -15.30 -17.82
CA GLU A 58 5.42 -16.26 -18.79
C GLU A 58 6.41 -17.41 -19.09
N TYR A 59 7.72 -17.14 -19.07
CA TYR A 59 8.75 -18.10 -19.43
C TYR A 59 9.52 -18.67 -18.24
N GLU A 60 9.70 -17.88 -17.17
CA GLU A 60 10.44 -18.31 -15.97
C GLU A 60 9.54 -18.64 -14.78
N CYS A 61 8.22 -18.65 -14.98
CA CYS A 61 7.22 -18.97 -13.96
C CYS A 61 7.41 -18.14 -12.65
N SER A 62 7.73 -16.85 -12.79
CA SER A 62 7.92 -15.97 -11.65
C SER A 62 6.58 -15.48 -11.10
N PHE A 63 6.35 -15.67 -9.81
CA PHE A 63 5.24 -15.03 -9.09
C PHE A 63 5.59 -13.60 -8.67
N GLU A 64 6.86 -13.22 -8.72
CA GLU A 64 7.37 -11.90 -8.32
C GLU A 64 7.42 -10.89 -9.47
N ALA A 65 7.20 -11.35 -10.71
CA ALA A 65 7.21 -10.45 -11.87
C ALA A 65 6.13 -9.38 -11.75
N ALA A 66 6.46 -8.14 -12.11
CA ALA A 66 5.50 -7.05 -12.08
C ALA A 66 4.30 -7.37 -12.98
N VAL A 67 3.11 -7.11 -12.48
CA VAL A 67 1.87 -7.33 -13.23
C VAL A 67 1.82 -6.35 -14.40
N VAL A 68 1.49 -6.85 -15.60
CA VAL A 68 1.33 -6.00 -16.79
C VAL A 68 0.39 -4.84 -16.48
N GLY A 69 0.86 -3.62 -16.72
CA GLY A 69 0.08 -2.41 -16.40
C GLY A 69 0.11 -2.00 -14.93
N ALA A 70 1.00 -2.59 -14.10
CA ALA A 70 1.12 -2.19 -12.70
C ALA A 70 1.37 -0.70 -12.54
N VAL A 71 0.60 -0.07 -11.64
CA VAL A 71 0.58 1.39 -11.45
C VAL A 71 1.85 1.86 -10.75
N TYR A 72 2.39 1.07 -9.81
CA TYR A 72 3.52 1.42 -8.93
C TYR A 72 4.74 0.53 -9.11
N SER A 73 4.86 -0.20 -10.23
CA SER A 73 5.94 -1.19 -10.44
C SER A 73 7.33 -0.60 -10.27
N LYS A 74 7.58 0.59 -10.85
CA LYS A 74 8.87 1.27 -10.76
C LYS A 74 9.20 1.68 -9.32
N GLU A 75 8.25 2.27 -8.63
CA GLU A 75 8.43 2.77 -7.27
C GLU A 75 8.59 1.60 -6.28
N MET A 76 7.82 0.53 -6.44
CA MET A 76 7.95 -0.67 -5.61
C MET A 76 9.25 -1.43 -5.87
N ALA A 77 9.78 -1.41 -7.11
CA ALA A 77 11.13 -1.91 -7.39
C ALA A 77 12.18 -1.08 -6.64
N MET A 78 12.12 0.26 -6.68
CA MET A 78 13.03 1.13 -5.93
C MET A 78 12.99 0.86 -4.43
N VAL A 79 11.79 0.64 -3.86
CA VAL A 79 11.59 0.32 -2.44
C VAL A 79 12.28 -1.01 -2.07
N ARG A 80 12.17 -2.02 -2.93
CA ARG A 80 12.83 -3.33 -2.73
C ARG A 80 14.36 -3.23 -2.87
N ASP A 81 14.84 -2.57 -3.93
CA ASP A 81 16.27 -2.43 -4.21
C ASP A 81 17.00 -1.63 -3.12
N ALA A 82 16.27 -0.77 -2.41
CA ALA A 82 16.78 0.01 -1.28
C ALA A 82 16.61 -0.68 0.10
N ASP A 83 16.19 -1.96 0.13
CA ASP A 83 15.90 -2.73 1.36
C ASP A 83 14.92 -2.03 2.32
N GLN A 84 13.98 -1.24 1.77
CA GLN A 84 13.01 -0.48 2.56
C GLN A 84 11.81 -1.33 3.04
N ILE A 85 11.71 -2.59 2.61
CA ILE A 85 10.80 -3.58 3.19
C ILE A 85 11.60 -4.40 4.20
N SER A 86 11.53 -4.01 5.47
CA SER A 86 12.38 -4.57 6.53
C SER A 86 11.66 -4.49 7.89
N ARG A 87 12.37 -4.68 8.99
CA ARG A 87 11.79 -4.47 10.32
C ARG A 87 11.65 -2.98 10.60
N VAL A 88 10.42 -2.49 10.76
CA VAL A 88 10.09 -1.09 11.09
C VAL A 88 9.39 -1.01 12.44
N PRO A 89 10.12 -0.81 13.54
CA PRO A 89 9.53 -0.77 14.87
C PRO A 89 8.72 0.52 15.09
N TYR A 90 7.65 0.40 15.87
CA TYR A 90 6.92 1.54 16.42
C TYR A 90 7.81 2.38 17.33
N ASP A 91 7.82 3.69 17.15
CA ASP A 91 8.48 4.66 18.02
C ASP A 91 7.43 5.37 18.88
N PRO A 92 7.39 5.13 20.22
CA PRO A 92 6.39 5.74 21.08
C PRO A 92 6.55 7.27 21.26
N SER A 93 7.67 7.85 20.83
CA SER A 93 7.89 9.31 20.85
C SER A 93 7.21 10.06 19.70
N LEU A 94 6.73 9.34 18.69
CA LEU A 94 6.11 9.89 17.50
C LEU A 94 4.62 9.52 17.44
N PRO A 95 3.75 10.42 16.95
CA PRO A 95 2.36 10.07 16.72
C PRO A 95 2.23 9.04 15.59
N VAL A 96 1.27 8.15 15.72
CA VAL A 96 0.86 7.21 14.67
C VAL A 96 -0.37 7.77 13.97
N HIS A 97 -0.25 8.05 12.70
CA HIS A 97 -1.37 8.45 11.85
C HIS A 97 -1.96 7.23 11.15
N THR A 98 -3.21 7.34 10.72
CA THR A 98 -3.87 6.29 9.93
C THR A 98 -4.52 6.86 8.68
N ALA A 99 -4.49 6.12 7.59
CA ALA A 99 -5.30 6.38 6.40
C ALA A 99 -6.21 5.20 6.12
N TRP A 100 -7.44 5.51 5.79
CA TRP A 100 -8.49 4.52 5.63
C TRP A 100 -9.08 4.59 4.24
N ASP A 101 -9.32 3.43 3.65
CA ASP A 101 -10.28 3.26 2.59
C ASP A 101 -11.52 2.55 3.18
N LEU A 102 -12.70 3.15 3.08
CA LEU A 102 -13.90 2.70 3.76
C LEU A 102 -14.88 2.05 2.78
N GLY A 103 -14.76 0.75 2.59
CA GLY A 103 -15.70 -0.03 1.80
C GLY A 103 -17.03 -0.28 2.52
N VAL A 104 -18.15 -0.21 1.77
CA VAL A 104 -19.50 -0.64 2.24
C VAL A 104 -19.89 -1.84 1.41
N GLY A 105 -19.83 -3.02 1.98
CA GLY A 105 -20.04 -4.28 1.25
C GLY A 105 -18.79 -4.73 0.50
N ASP A 106 -17.70 -4.02 0.64
CA ASP A 106 -16.36 -4.29 0.14
C ASP A 106 -15.36 -4.21 1.29
N ALA A 107 -14.06 -4.45 1.05
CA ALA A 107 -13.08 -4.40 2.11
C ALA A 107 -12.82 -2.96 2.59
N THR A 108 -12.63 -2.79 3.90
CA THR A 108 -12.05 -1.58 4.49
C THR A 108 -10.59 -1.82 4.76
N ALA A 109 -9.72 -0.96 4.24
CA ALA A 109 -8.28 -1.02 4.43
C ALA A 109 -7.79 0.12 5.32
N ILE A 110 -6.86 -0.18 6.21
CA ILE A 110 -6.24 0.78 7.15
C ILE A 110 -4.73 0.66 7.07
N ILE A 111 -4.04 1.80 6.96
CA ILE A 111 -2.58 1.89 6.98
C ILE A 111 -2.16 2.73 8.19
N TRP A 112 -1.20 2.24 8.99
CA TRP A 112 -0.62 2.98 10.12
C TRP A 112 0.79 3.43 9.78
N TRP A 113 1.10 4.71 9.99
CA TRP A 113 2.44 5.24 9.74
C TRP A 113 2.89 6.27 10.78
N GLN A 114 4.20 6.44 10.86
CA GLN A 114 4.88 7.49 11.58
C GLN A 114 5.75 8.29 10.62
N GLN A 115 5.99 9.56 10.88
CA GLN A 115 6.81 10.41 10.03
C GLN A 115 8.01 10.98 10.79
N ILE A 116 9.22 10.81 10.23
CA ILE A 116 10.48 11.36 10.75
C ILE A 116 11.13 12.20 9.65
N GLY A 117 10.99 13.52 9.74
CA GLY A 117 11.49 14.40 8.68
C GLY A 117 10.78 14.11 7.35
N ARG A 118 11.53 13.61 6.37
CA ARG A 118 10.99 13.20 5.05
C ARG A 118 10.71 11.69 4.96
N GLU A 119 11.21 10.91 5.90
CA GLU A 119 11.01 9.47 5.97
C GLU A 119 9.61 9.15 6.51
N VAL A 120 8.97 8.16 5.92
CA VAL A 120 7.66 7.65 6.32
C VAL A 120 7.81 6.18 6.70
N ARG A 121 7.46 5.84 7.93
CA ARG A 121 7.53 4.49 8.48
C ARG A 121 6.14 3.89 8.53
N VAL A 122 5.84 2.98 7.62
CA VAL A 122 4.59 2.22 7.60
C VAL A 122 4.78 1.01 8.51
N ILE A 123 4.17 1.09 9.70
CA ILE A 123 4.43 0.17 10.82
C ILE A 123 3.41 -0.95 10.93
N ASP A 124 2.26 -0.80 10.27
CA ASP A 124 1.18 -1.79 10.34
C ASP A 124 0.17 -1.56 9.21
N CYS A 125 -0.58 -2.60 8.85
CA CYS A 125 -1.76 -2.48 8.01
C CYS A 125 -2.84 -3.48 8.46
N TYR A 126 -4.08 -3.24 8.06
CA TYR A 126 -5.21 -4.11 8.34
C TYR A 126 -6.27 -4.00 7.25
N GLU A 127 -6.86 -5.11 6.91
CA GLU A 127 -7.98 -5.17 5.98
C GLU A 127 -9.02 -6.18 6.48
N ALA A 128 -10.30 -5.85 6.32
CA ALA A 128 -11.39 -6.78 6.57
C ALA A 128 -12.60 -6.42 5.70
N THR A 129 -13.41 -7.42 5.40
CA THR A 129 -14.65 -7.31 4.59
C THR A 129 -15.86 -7.63 5.44
N GLY A 130 -16.96 -6.92 5.22
CA GLY A 130 -18.24 -7.21 5.88
C GLY A 130 -18.34 -6.74 7.34
N GLU A 131 -17.36 -5.97 7.81
CA GLU A 131 -17.32 -5.47 9.17
C GLU A 131 -17.81 -4.02 9.27
N GLY A 132 -18.40 -3.66 10.42
CA GLY A 132 -18.85 -2.31 10.71
C GLY A 132 -17.82 -1.47 11.46
N LEU A 133 -18.05 -0.16 11.56
CA LEU A 133 -17.21 0.78 12.32
C LEU A 133 -16.88 0.34 13.76
N PRO A 134 -17.78 -0.32 14.53
CA PRO A 134 -17.45 -0.83 15.87
C PRO A 134 -16.29 -1.82 15.88
N HIS A 135 -16.21 -2.70 14.86
CA HIS A 135 -15.11 -3.65 14.70
C HIS A 135 -13.77 -2.91 14.52
N TYR A 136 -13.71 -1.97 13.58
CA TYR A 136 -12.49 -1.20 13.32
C TYR A 136 -12.09 -0.31 14.50
N ALA A 137 -13.06 0.25 15.23
CA ALA A 137 -12.77 0.96 16.48
C ALA A 137 -12.11 0.05 17.52
N SER A 138 -12.54 -1.21 17.60
CA SER A 138 -11.90 -2.22 18.46
C SER A 138 -10.49 -2.54 18.00
N VAL A 139 -10.25 -2.68 16.69
CA VAL A 139 -8.91 -2.88 16.11
C VAL A 139 -7.98 -1.71 16.46
N ILE A 140 -8.44 -0.46 16.30
CA ILE A 140 -7.67 0.73 16.67
C ILE A 140 -7.32 0.71 18.17
N LYS A 141 -8.30 0.45 19.04
CA LYS A 141 -8.09 0.45 20.50
C LYS A 141 -7.20 -0.68 20.99
N ALA A 142 -7.15 -1.81 20.29
CA ALA A 142 -6.31 -2.95 20.65
C ALA A 142 -4.81 -2.73 20.35
N LYS A 143 -4.46 -1.76 19.51
CA LYS A 143 -3.06 -1.45 19.19
C LYS A 143 -2.46 -0.52 20.27
N PRO A 144 -1.20 -0.75 20.69
CA PRO A 144 -0.55 0.05 21.73
C PRO A 144 0.04 1.36 21.17
N TYR A 145 -0.66 2.02 20.25
CA TYR A 145 -0.14 3.17 19.52
C TYR A 145 -0.60 4.49 20.14
N ASN A 146 0.32 5.47 20.15
CA ASN A 146 -0.01 6.85 20.45
C ASN A 146 -0.55 7.53 19.19
N TYR A 147 -1.87 7.64 19.09
CA TYR A 147 -2.51 8.10 17.86
C TYR A 147 -2.38 9.61 17.65
N GLY A 148 -2.08 9.97 16.39
CA GLY A 148 -2.19 11.32 15.85
C GLY A 148 -3.52 11.51 15.15
N THR A 149 -3.48 11.68 13.83
CA THR A 149 -4.66 11.95 13.00
C THR A 149 -5.12 10.70 12.25
N HIS A 150 -6.42 10.47 12.20
CA HIS A 150 -7.06 9.46 11.37
C HIS A 150 -7.60 10.12 10.11
N PHE A 151 -7.11 9.72 8.93
CA PHE A 151 -7.54 10.26 7.64
C PHE A 151 -8.49 9.29 6.94
N ALA A 152 -9.57 9.83 6.40
CA ALA A 152 -10.57 9.07 5.67
C ALA A 152 -10.96 9.77 4.37
N PRO A 153 -11.55 9.05 3.39
CA PRO A 153 -12.05 9.66 2.17
C PRO A 153 -13.15 10.69 2.45
N HIS A 154 -13.31 11.63 1.55
CA HIS A 154 -14.27 12.73 1.72
C HIS A 154 -15.74 12.29 1.73
N ASP A 155 -16.06 11.12 1.19
CA ASP A 155 -17.41 10.54 1.19
C ASP A 155 -17.87 10.04 2.57
N ILE A 156 -16.94 9.96 3.55
CA ILE A 156 -17.30 9.65 4.96
C ILE A 156 -18.31 10.64 5.54
N ALA A 157 -18.35 11.87 5.01
CA ALA A 157 -19.29 12.91 5.46
C ALA A 157 -20.70 12.75 4.88
N VAL A 158 -20.91 11.83 3.92
CA VAL A 158 -22.23 11.59 3.32
C VAL A 158 -23.16 10.97 4.37
N ARG A 159 -24.35 11.56 4.50
CA ARG A 159 -25.36 11.06 5.44
C ARG A 159 -26.08 9.85 4.87
N GLU A 160 -26.28 8.85 5.69
CA GLU A 160 -27.07 7.68 5.32
C GLU A 160 -28.57 8.01 5.40
N PHE A 161 -29.31 7.60 4.35
CA PHE A 161 -30.74 7.91 4.25
C PHE A 161 -31.59 7.33 5.40
N GLY A 162 -31.19 6.15 5.92
CA GLY A 162 -31.97 5.47 6.98
C GLY A 162 -31.74 6.04 8.37
N SER A 163 -30.52 6.43 8.72
CA SER A 163 -30.13 6.91 10.06
C SER A 163 -30.06 8.44 10.17
N GLY A 164 -29.94 9.14 9.05
CA GLY A 164 -29.67 10.57 8.98
C GLY A 164 -28.29 10.98 9.50
N LYS A 165 -27.48 10.03 10.00
CA LYS A 165 -26.10 10.24 10.49
C LYS A 165 -25.11 10.02 9.35
N SER A 166 -24.02 10.77 9.36
CA SER A 166 -22.88 10.47 8.50
C SER A 166 -21.98 9.40 9.15
N ARG A 167 -21.15 8.73 8.36
CA ARG A 167 -20.17 7.77 8.89
C ARG A 167 -19.17 8.44 9.83
N ILE A 168 -18.82 9.70 9.58
CA ILE A 168 -17.94 10.48 10.47
C ILE A 168 -18.59 10.72 11.83
N ASP A 169 -19.92 10.96 11.88
CA ASP A 169 -20.64 11.11 13.14
C ASP A 169 -20.67 9.80 13.91
N VAL A 170 -20.93 8.68 13.24
CA VAL A 170 -20.90 7.35 13.85
C VAL A 170 -19.50 6.98 14.33
N ALA A 171 -18.45 7.26 13.57
CA ALA A 171 -17.07 7.00 13.99
C ALA A 171 -16.69 7.77 15.26
N ARG A 172 -17.14 9.01 15.38
CA ARG A 172 -16.92 9.84 16.57
C ARG A 172 -17.59 9.25 17.83
N GLU A 173 -18.77 8.64 17.68
CA GLU A 173 -19.43 7.92 18.79
C GLU A 173 -18.58 6.74 19.30
N TRP A 174 -17.75 6.15 18.43
CA TRP A 174 -16.81 5.08 18.78
C TRP A 174 -15.42 5.58 19.16
N GLY A 175 -15.22 6.91 19.21
CA GLY A 175 -13.99 7.57 19.65
C GLY A 175 -12.93 7.67 18.56
N ILE A 176 -13.32 7.67 17.28
CA ILE A 176 -12.45 7.94 16.14
C ILE A 176 -12.84 9.27 15.52
N ASP A 177 -11.96 10.26 15.64
CA ASP A 177 -12.12 11.56 14.99
C ASP A 177 -11.37 11.57 13.64
N PHE A 178 -12.14 11.50 12.56
CA PHE A 178 -11.58 11.53 11.22
C PHE A 178 -11.37 12.95 10.69
N VAL A 179 -10.24 13.15 10.02
CA VAL A 179 -9.99 14.28 9.15
C VAL A 179 -10.14 13.79 7.69
N MET A 180 -10.89 14.51 6.89
CA MET A 180 -11.08 14.15 5.50
C MET A 180 -9.80 14.45 4.70
N ALA A 181 -9.33 13.44 3.96
CA ALA A 181 -8.23 13.62 3.03
C ALA A 181 -8.60 14.64 1.94
N PRO A 182 -7.65 15.44 1.43
CA PRO A 182 -7.91 16.38 0.34
C PRO A 182 -8.54 15.70 -0.88
N LYS A 183 -9.57 16.31 -1.44
CA LYS A 183 -10.23 15.80 -2.65
C LYS A 183 -9.37 16.13 -3.86
N GLN A 184 -8.88 15.09 -4.53
CA GLN A 184 -8.07 15.18 -5.73
C GLN A 184 -8.56 14.19 -6.78
N SER A 185 -8.10 14.34 -8.02
CA SER A 185 -8.33 13.36 -9.07
C SER A 185 -7.65 12.02 -8.74
N LEU A 186 -8.10 10.93 -9.37
CA LEU A 186 -7.45 9.64 -9.27
C LEU A 186 -5.97 9.72 -9.67
N GLU A 187 -5.70 10.42 -10.77
CA GLU A 187 -4.35 10.59 -11.34
C GLU A 187 -3.42 11.36 -10.39
N ASP A 188 -3.91 12.46 -9.81
CA ASP A 188 -3.16 13.23 -8.81
C ASP A 188 -2.85 12.40 -7.57
N GLY A 189 -3.82 11.60 -7.13
CA GLY A 189 -3.64 10.67 -6.02
C GLY A 189 -2.60 9.59 -6.32
N ILE A 190 -2.63 8.99 -7.51
CA ILE A 190 -1.63 8.03 -7.97
C ILE A 190 -0.24 8.70 -8.04
N HIS A 191 -0.16 9.91 -8.59
CA HIS A 191 1.10 10.65 -8.64
C HIS A 191 1.65 10.95 -7.23
N ALA A 192 0.78 11.34 -6.29
CA ALA A 192 1.19 11.57 -4.90
C ALA A 192 1.79 10.30 -4.25
N VAL A 193 1.20 9.12 -4.49
CA VAL A 193 1.74 7.84 -4.02
C VAL A 193 3.10 7.56 -4.65
N ARG A 194 3.26 7.74 -5.96
CA ARG A 194 4.54 7.56 -6.65
C ARG A 194 5.66 8.42 -6.06
N MET A 195 5.34 9.67 -5.70
CA MET A 195 6.29 10.57 -5.04
C MET A 195 6.57 10.20 -3.58
N LEU A 196 5.65 9.50 -2.94
CA LEU A 196 5.77 9.10 -1.54
C LEU A 196 6.55 7.80 -1.36
N LEU A 197 6.28 6.77 -2.18
CA LEU A 197 6.82 5.41 -2.04
C LEU A 197 8.34 5.35 -1.85
N PRO A 198 9.18 6.11 -2.61
CA PRO A 198 10.63 6.08 -2.43
C PRO A 198 11.11 6.58 -1.05
N ARG A 199 10.22 7.13 -0.23
CA ARG A 199 10.49 7.63 1.12
C ARG A 199 9.89 6.73 2.20
N CYS A 200 9.15 5.69 1.79
CA CYS A 200 8.47 4.78 2.70
C CYS A 200 9.36 3.61 3.10
N TRP A 201 9.32 3.28 4.39
CA TRP A 201 9.84 2.05 4.95
C TRP A 201 8.66 1.22 5.42
N PHE A 202 8.57 -0.02 5.02
CA PHE A 202 7.45 -0.91 5.35
C PHE A 202 7.92 -2.02 6.30
N ASP A 203 7.16 -2.24 7.38
CA ASP A 203 7.40 -3.43 8.22
C ASP A 203 7.10 -4.68 7.40
N ALA A 204 8.15 -5.48 7.13
CA ALA A 204 8.10 -6.62 6.21
C ALA A 204 7.04 -7.66 6.60
N LYS A 205 6.76 -7.82 7.91
CA LYS A 205 5.81 -8.82 8.40
C LYS A 205 4.39 -8.28 8.52
N LYS A 206 4.25 -7.05 9.03
CA LYS A 206 2.93 -6.47 9.31
C LYS A 206 2.30 -5.81 8.10
N CYS A 207 3.12 -5.39 7.12
CA CYS A 207 2.67 -4.70 5.91
C CYS A 207 2.80 -5.57 4.65
N GLU A 208 2.94 -6.89 4.78
CA GLU A 208 3.08 -7.81 3.65
C GLU A 208 1.91 -7.67 2.67
N THR A 209 0.66 -7.75 3.16
CA THR A 209 -0.54 -7.60 2.32
C THR A 209 -0.62 -6.25 1.62
N LEU A 210 -0.21 -5.17 2.29
CA LEU A 210 -0.14 -3.83 1.71
C LEU A 210 0.90 -3.75 0.58
N THR A 211 2.12 -4.25 0.83
CA THR A 211 3.19 -4.22 -0.18
C THR A 211 2.86 -5.05 -1.40
N GLU A 212 2.21 -6.21 -1.19
CA GLU A 212 1.70 -7.04 -2.27
C GLU A 212 0.57 -6.34 -3.04
N ALA A 213 -0.37 -5.70 -2.36
CA ALA A 213 -1.43 -4.95 -3.02
C ALA A 213 -0.88 -3.81 -3.88
N LEU A 214 0.08 -3.02 -3.36
CA LEU A 214 0.73 -1.95 -4.12
C LEU A 214 1.51 -2.49 -5.34
N HIS A 215 2.10 -3.67 -5.22
CA HIS A 215 2.79 -4.33 -6.33
C HIS A 215 1.83 -4.82 -7.42
N HIS A 216 0.62 -5.24 -7.05
CA HIS A 216 -0.37 -5.81 -7.96
C HIS A 216 -1.40 -4.81 -8.49
N TYR A 217 -1.50 -3.62 -7.91
CA TYR A 217 -2.42 -2.58 -8.38
C TYR A 217 -2.09 -2.15 -9.79
N ARG A 218 -3.04 -2.36 -10.71
CA ARG A 218 -2.81 -2.25 -12.15
C ARG A 218 -3.93 -1.54 -12.89
N TRP A 219 -3.60 -0.95 -14.03
CA TRP A 219 -4.60 -0.43 -14.96
C TRP A 219 -5.45 -1.57 -15.53
N ASP A 220 -6.75 -1.29 -15.69
CA ASP A 220 -7.64 -2.19 -16.44
C ASP A 220 -7.22 -2.22 -17.92
N MET A 221 -7.33 -3.37 -18.54
CA MET A 221 -6.93 -3.58 -19.92
C MET A 221 -8.14 -4.04 -20.73
N ASP A 222 -8.29 -3.48 -21.92
CA ASP A 222 -9.29 -3.97 -22.87
C ASP A 222 -8.82 -5.32 -23.46
N ASN A 223 -9.57 -6.36 -23.19
CA ASN A 223 -9.21 -7.73 -23.63
C ASN A 223 -9.20 -7.91 -25.15
N LYS A 224 -9.79 -6.98 -25.93
CA LYS A 224 -9.87 -7.07 -27.38
C LYS A 224 -8.76 -6.29 -28.05
N SER A 225 -8.47 -5.07 -27.59
CA SER A 225 -7.44 -4.20 -28.17
C SER A 225 -6.07 -4.35 -27.49
N GLY A 226 -6.02 -4.88 -26.26
CA GLY A 226 -4.79 -4.90 -25.46
C GLY A 226 -4.41 -3.53 -24.87
N GLU A 227 -5.25 -2.52 -25.06
CA GLU A 227 -4.97 -1.16 -24.58
C GLU A 227 -5.35 -0.99 -23.09
N LEU A 228 -4.55 -0.21 -22.37
CA LEU A 228 -4.83 0.13 -20.99
C LEU A 228 -5.98 1.15 -20.92
N LYS A 229 -6.97 0.87 -20.10
CA LYS A 229 -8.06 1.80 -19.82
C LYS A 229 -7.61 2.91 -18.85
N PRO A 230 -8.28 4.08 -18.85
CA PRO A 230 -7.91 5.20 -17.99
C PRO A 230 -8.31 5.01 -16.51
N ARG A 231 -8.52 3.80 -16.07
CA ARG A 231 -8.85 3.46 -14.67
C ARG A 231 -8.19 2.16 -14.27
N PRO A 232 -7.74 2.03 -13.02
CA PRO A 232 -7.25 0.77 -12.50
C PRO A 232 -8.37 -0.27 -12.33
N VAL A 233 -7.98 -1.53 -12.25
CA VAL A 233 -8.90 -2.62 -11.90
C VAL A 233 -9.32 -2.43 -10.45
N HIS A 234 -10.63 -2.61 -10.20
CA HIS A 234 -11.16 -2.69 -8.84
C HIS A 234 -11.18 -4.17 -8.41
N ASP A 235 -10.18 -4.55 -7.64
CA ASP A 235 -10.03 -5.88 -7.06
C ASP A 235 -9.38 -5.77 -5.66
N TRP A 236 -8.97 -6.89 -5.07
CA TRP A 236 -8.35 -6.95 -3.76
C TRP A 236 -7.17 -5.97 -3.57
N SER A 237 -6.45 -5.63 -4.63
CA SER A 237 -5.30 -4.71 -4.56
C SER A 237 -5.71 -3.23 -4.47
N SER A 238 -6.96 -2.91 -4.84
CA SER A 238 -7.43 -1.52 -4.90
C SER A 238 -7.63 -0.88 -3.53
N HIS A 239 -8.04 -1.64 -2.52
CA HIS A 239 -8.36 -1.10 -1.19
C HIS A 239 -7.14 -0.48 -0.50
N PHE A 240 -6.03 -1.21 -0.47
CA PHE A 240 -4.78 -0.65 0.07
C PHE A 240 -4.19 0.44 -0.82
N ALA A 241 -4.35 0.35 -2.15
CA ALA A 241 -3.90 1.40 -3.06
C ALA A 241 -4.68 2.71 -2.83
N ASP A 242 -5.98 2.61 -2.54
CA ASP A 242 -6.83 3.76 -2.24
C ASP A 242 -6.50 4.34 -0.86
N ALA A 243 -6.30 3.51 0.17
CA ALA A 243 -5.81 3.95 1.47
C ALA A 243 -4.43 4.64 1.36
N ALA A 244 -3.51 4.12 0.52
CA ALA A 244 -2.22 4.73 0.25
C ALA A 244 -2.34 6.09 -0.45
N ARG A 245 -3.34 6.27 -1.35
CA ARG A 245 -3.65 7.58 -1.95
C ARG A 245 -4.09 8.59 -0.88
N TYR A 246 -4.98 8.21 0.03
CA TYR A 246 -5.40 9.07 1.12
C TYR A 246 -4.24 9.40 2.07
N MET A 247 -3.37 8.42 2.36
CA MET A 247 -2.13 8.65 3.10
C MET A 247 -1.26 9.71 2.40
N ALA A 248 -0.96 9.52 1.12
CA ALA A 248 -0.08 10.42 0.37
C ALA A 248 -0.63 11.85 0.28
N LEU A 249 -1.92 12.01 0.02
CA LEU A 249 -2.58 13.32 -0.06
C LEU A 249 -2.61 14.04 1.30
N SER A 250 -2.64 13.31 2.41
CA SER A 250 -2.70 13.89 3.75
C SER A 250 -1.33 14.26 4.34
N MET A 251 -0.23 13.94 3.66
CA MET A 251 1.13 14.22 4.16
C MET A 251 1.41 15.71 4.40
N GLN A 252 0.80 16.60 3.63
CA GLN A 252 0.97 18.05 3.81
C GLN A 252 0.30 18.56 5.08
N GLU A 253 -0.84 17.97 5.47
CA GLU A 253 -1.55 18.33 6.70
C GLU A 253 -0.76 17.88 7.93
N VAL A 254 -0.17 16.68 7.90
CA VAL A 254 0.72 16.18 8.95
C VAL A 254 1.94 17.07 9.14
N ALA A 255 2.53 17.57 8.04
CA ALA A 255 3.69 18.46 8.10
C ALA A 255 3.34 19.84 8.68
N SER A 256 2.14 20.35 8.42
CA SER A 256 1.68 21.66 8.90
C SER A 256 1.23 21.65 10.36
N SER A 257 0.79 20.51 10.89
CA SER A 257 0.35 20.34 12.28
C SER A 257 1.49 20.20 13.29
N ARG A 258 2.76 20.13 12.85
CA ARG A 258 3.91 20.14 13.76
C ARG A 258 4.02 21.48 14.47
N PRO A 259 4.06 21.54 15.81
CA PRO A 259 4.35 22.77 16.50
C PRO A 259 5.71 23.27 16.02
N ALA A 260 5.75 24.53 15.52
CA ALA A 260 7.00 25.17 15.14
C ALA A 260 7.94 25.11 16.35
N PHE A 261 9.07 24.42 16.20
CA PHE A 261 10.13 24.40 17.20
C PHE A 261 10.60 25.84 17.37
N ARG A 262 10.08 26.53 18.37
CA ARG A 262 10.52 27.86 18.75
C ARG A 262 11.94 27.69 19.30
N ALA A 263 12.95 27.92 18.44
CA ALA A 263 14.32 28.09 18.89
C ALA A 263 14.31 29.26 19.89
N THR A 264 14.44 28.94 21.18
CA THR A 264 14.71 29.94 22.19
C THR A 264 16.07 30.52 21.88
N ARG A 265 16.08 31.73 21.35
CA ARG A 265 17.27 32.51 21.16
C ARG A 265 17.80 32.80 22.57
N THR A 266 18.79 32.03 23.00
CA THR A 266 19.58 32.37 24.17
C THR A 266 20.39 33.61 23.81
N ASP A 267 19.94 34.77 24.29
CA ASP A 267 20.70 36.01 24.27
C ASP A 267 21.96 35.80 25.12
N PHE A 268 23.07 35.55 24.44
CA PHE A 268 24.39 35.71 25.05
C PHE A 268 24.64 37.19 25.24
N GLY A 269 24.27 37.71 26.42
CA GLY A 269 24.58 39.06 26.82
C GLY A 269 26.08 39.33 26.71
N SER A 270 26.45 40.24 25.80
CA SER A 270 27.77 40.81 25.73
C SER A 270 28.05 41.63 27.01
N ARG A 271 28.77 41.03 27.99
CA ARG A 271 29.42 41.81 29.05
C ARG A 271 30.58 42.58 28.40
N ARG A 272 30.37 43.85 28.15
CA ARG A 272 31.46 44.80 27.98
C ARG A 272 32.22 44.90 29.30
N ALA A 273 33.46 44.41 29.30
CA ALA A 273 34.45 44.75 30.28
C ALA A 273 34.98 46.15 29.94
N GLY A 274 34.69 47.11 30.77
CA GLY A 274 35.41 48.40 30.77
C GLY A 274 36.71 48.24 31.53
N TYR A 275 37.79 48.67 30.90
CA TYR A 275 38.91 49.49 31.44
C TYR A 275 39.67 50.03 30.27
#